data_1b93fb26dcfdf861a7285ba89423c936
#
_entry.id   1b93fb26dcfdf861a7285ba89423c936
#
_cell.length_a   1.000
_cell.length_b   1.000
_cell.length_c   1.000
_cell.angle_alpha   90.00
_cell.angle_beta   90.00
_cell.angle_gamma   90.00
#
_symmetry.space_group_name_H-M   'P 1'
#
loop_
_entity.id
_entity.type
_entity.pdbx_description
1 polymer ?
#
loop_
_entity_poly.entity_id
_entity_poly.type
_entity_poly.pdbx_seq_one_letter_code
_entity_poly.pdbx_strand_id
1 'polypeptide(L)'
;MIDLDTRRLKGLVAAVVTAAAMLVAPAVTAPVAAAQDCPDIEVTFARGTDEPPGLGRVGGAFVDSLRGRVGGRSVGAYAVNYPASFDFLQVAAGANDASDHIQYMMNNCPNTRLVLGGYSQGAAVIDVIAAVPVPGAGFTAPLPPNAPDHVAAIAVFGNPSAKIGLPLTSSPVWGGRSIDLCTPGDPVCSGGNDVPAHSNYVPSGMTDQAAGFVAGLL
;
A
#
# COMPACT_ATOMS: atom_id res chain seq x y z
N MET A 1 -13.44 6.24 105.78
CA MET A 1 -12.85 5.18 106.57
C MET A 1 -12.27 4.19 105.59
N ILE A 2 -10.92 4.09 105.51
CA ILE A 2 -10.09 2.96 105.14
C ILE A 2 -10.18 2.60 103.63
N ASP A 3 -9.16 2.28 102.92
CA ASP A 3 -7.69 2.26 103.11
C ASP A 3 -7.03 2.22 101.71
N LEU A 4 -5.78 2.63 101.65
CA LEU A 4 -4.90 2.52 100.53
C LEU A 4 -4.55 1.04 100.27
N ASP A 5 -4.39 0.67 99.07
CA ASP A 5 -3.28 -0.22 98.73
C ASP A 5 -2.70 -0.03 97.34
N THR A 6 -1.45 0.32 97.31
CA THR A 6 -0.56 0.45 96.21
C THR A 6 -0.02 -0.91 95.81
N ARG A 7 -0.24 -1.34 94.61
CA ARG A 7 0.63 -2.39 94.01
C ARG A 7 1.06 -2.03 92.55
N ARG A 8 2.32 -1.92 92.52
CA ARG A 8 3.16 -1.81 91.32
C ARG A 8 2.77 -2.83 90.25
N LEU A 9 2.60 -2.37 89.03
CA LEU A 9 2.77 -3.28 87.93
C LEU A 9 3.73 -2.67 86.92
N LYS A 10 4.78 -3.42 86.68
CA LYS A 10 5.93 -3.13 85.84
C LYS A 10 5.51 -3.03 84.37
N GLY A 11 6.11 -2.11 83.69
CA GLY A 11 5.92 -1.95 82.27
C GLY A 11 6.40 -3.09 81.42
N LEU A 12 5.68 -3.35 80.36
CA LEU A 12 6.14 -4.06 79.20
C LEU A 12 5.88 -3.12 77.99
N VAL A 13 6.97 -2.51 77.51
CA VAL A 13 6.98 -1.79 76.26
C VAL A 13 7.11 -2.86 75.19
N ALA A 14 6.02 -3.17 74.52
CA ALA A 14 6.05 -4.00 73.31
C ALA A 14 6.38 -3.07 72.11
N ALA A 15 7.59 -3.15 71.61
CA ALA A 15 8.00 -2.50 70.38
C ALA A 15 7.36 -3.25 69.19
N VAL A 16 6.38 -2.64 68.57
CA VAL A 16 5.81 -3.10 67.28
C VAL A 16 6.74 -2.65 66.16
N VAL A 17 7.55 -3.57 65.67
CA VAL A 17 8.33 -3.36 64.45
C VAL A 17 7.40 -3.63 63.26
N THR A 18 6.91 -2.55 62.65
CA THR A 18 6.19 -2.64 61.36
C THR A 18 7.21 -2.80 60.22
N ALA A 19 7.38 -4.00 59.72
CA ALA A 19 8.11 -4.29 58.52
C ALA A 19 7.30 -3.80 57.30
N ALA A 20 7.70 -2.67 56.73
CA ALA A 20 7.17 -2.21 55.44
C ALA A 20 7.76 -3.08 54.33
N ALA A 21 7.01 -4.05 53.85
CA ALA A 21 7.34 -4.80 52.64
C ALA A 21 7.16 -3.89 51.42
N MET A 22 8.26 -3.39 50.84
CA MET A 22 8.24 -2.74 49.54
C MET A 22 7.96 -3.78 48.46
N LEU A 23 6.77 -3.77 47.92
CA LEU A 23 6.40 -4.52 46.71
C LEU A 23 7.10 -3.83 45.51
N VAL A 24 8.26 -4.34 45.10
CA VAL A 24 8.89 -4.01 43.83
C VAL A 24 8.07 -4.71 42.74
N ALA A 25 7.14 -4.00 42.10
CA ALA A 25 6.45 -4.50 40.93
C ALA A 25 7.48 -4.62 39.78
N PRO A 26 7.57 -5.77 39.11
CA PRO A 26 8.41 -5.85 37.90
C PRO A 26 7.85 -4.90 36.87
N ALA A 27 8.67 -3.97 36.35
CA ALA A 27 8.36 -3.15 35.23
C ALA A 27 8.22 -4.08 34.01
N VAL A 28 6.98 -4.34 33.59
CA VAL A 28 6.67 -5.01 32.33
C VAL A 28 7.04 -4.02 31.24
N THR A 29 8.24 -4.15 30.67
CA THR A 29 8.58 -3.46 29.43
C THR A 29 7.70 -4.06 28.33
N ALA A 30 6.66 -3.33 27.91
CA ALA A 30 5.92 -3.68 26.72
C ALA A 30 6.92 -3.78 25.54
N PRO A 31 6.86 -4.83 24.71
CA PRO A 31 7.68 -4.89 23.51
C PRO A 31 7.40 -3.61 22.70
N VAL A 32 8.42 -2.82 22.44
CA VAL A 32 8.35 -1.75 21.44
C VAL A 32 8.06 -2.50 20.15
N ALA A 33 6.85 -2.34 19.61
CA ALA A 33 6.56 -2.81 18.26
C ALA A 33 7.65 -2.20 17.39
N ALA A 34 8.49 -3.03 16.76
CA ALA A 34 9.46 -2.55 15.79
C ALA A 34 8.67 -1.73 14.77
N ALA A 35 9.00 -0.45 14.63
CA ALA A 35 8.43 0.37 13.59
C ALA A 35 8.69 -0.38 12.28
N GLN A 36 7.65 -0.69 11.53
CA GLN A 36 7.79 -1.31 10.24
C GLN A 36 8.62 -0.34 9.40
N ASP A 37 9.77 -0.78 8.89
CA ASP A 37 10.65 0.07 8.09
C ASP A 37 9.90 0.44 6.81
N CYS A 38 9.30 1.65 6.80
CA CYS A 38 8.60 2.19 5.65
C CYS A 38 9.61 2.48 4.53
N PRO A 39 9.39 1.99 3.30
CA PRO A 39 10.26 2.35 2.19
C PRO A 39 10.06 3.83 1.81
N ASP A 40 11.08 4.44 1.19
CA ASP A 40 10.95 5.80 0.65
C ASP A 40 9.88 5.87 -0.45
N ILE A 41 9.78 4.80 -1.24
CA ILE A 41 8.84 4.65 -2.37
C ILE A 41 8.21 3.27 -2.27
N GLU A 42 6.91 3.16 -2.53
CA GLU A 42 6.27 1.86 -2.71
C GLU A 42 5.45 1.82 -3.99
N VAL A 43 5.62 0.74 -4.74
CA VAL A 43 4.85 0.44 -5.95
C VAL A 43 3.76 -0.58 -5.61
N THR A 44 2.49 -0.17 -5.65
CA THR A 44 1.34 -1.07 -5.64
C THR A 44 1.01 -1.46 -7.07
N PHE A 45 1.19 -2.74 -7.43
CA PHE A 45 1.04 -3.18 -8.82
C PHE A 45 0.06 -4.34 -8.97
N ALA A 46 -0.90 -4.18 -9.90
CA ALA A 46 -1.86 -5.21 -10.30
C ALA A 46 -1.41 -5.89 -11.60
N ARG A 47 -1.19 -7.22 -11.53
CA ARG A 47 -0.74 -8.04 -12.67
C ARG A 47 -1.84 -8.22 -13.73
N GLY A 48 -1.47 -8.72 -14.89
CA GLY A 48 -2.43 -9.05 -15.96
C GLY A 48 -3.16 -10.38 -15.74
N THR A 49 -4.18 -10.61 -16.56
CA THR A 49 -4.97 -11.86 -16.58
C THR A 49 -4.05 -13.07 -16.72
N ASP A 50 -4.35 -14.12 -15.93
CA ASP A 50 -3.68 -15.43 -15.93
C ASP A 50 -2.18 -15.40 -15.58
N GLU A 51 -1.65 -14.25 -15.12
CA GLU A 51 -0.31 -14.22 -14.55
C GLU A 51 -0.32 -14.84 -13.14
N PRO A 52 0.75 -15.56 -12.74
CA PRO A 52 0.89 -16.11 -11.38
C PRO A 52 0.83 -15.00 -10.31
N PRO A 53 0.45 -15.33 -9.06
CA PRO A 53 0.52 -14.38 -7.94
C PRO A 53 1.88 -13.69 -7.83
N GLY A 54 1.87 -12.37 -7.62
CA GLY A 54 3.05 -11.52 -7.61
C GLY A 54 2.83 -10.28 -8.48
N LEU A 55 3.91 -9.58 -8.82
CA LEU A 55 3.88 -8.36 -9.64
C LEU A 55 3.59 -8.63 -11.13
N GLY A 56 3.65 -9.89 -11.56
CA GLY A 56 3.64 -10.23 -12.97
C GLY A 56 4.92 -9.79 -13.70
N ARG A 57 5.02 -10.15 -14.97
CA ARG A 57 6.23 -9.88 -15.79
C ARG A 57 6.44 -8.38 -16.03
N VAL A 58 5.38 -7.65 -16.33
CA VAL A 58 5.45 -6.21 -16.61
C VAL A 58 5.74 -5.44 -15.33
N GLY A 59 5.05 -5.76 -14.23
CA GLY A 59 5.25 -5.10 -12.94
C GLY A 59 6.65 -5.34 -12.36
N GLY A 60 7.17 -6.56 -12.45
CA GLY A 60 8.54 -6.87 -12.02
C GLY A 60 9.57 -6.05 -12.78
N ALA A 61 9.50 -6.03 -14.12
CA ALA A 61 10.41 -5.26 -14.96
C ALA A 61 10.32 -3.74 -14.69
N PHE A 62 9.10 -3.21 -14.48
CA PHE A 62 8.90 -1.80 -14.13
C PHE A 62 9.54 -1.45 -12.77
N VAL A 63 9.30 -2.24 -11.73
CA VAL A 63 9.87 -2.02 -10.40
C VAL A 63 11.39 -2.09 -10.41
N ASP A 64 11.98 -3.07 -11.10
CA ASP A 64 13.43 -3.21 -11.21
C ASP A 64 14.04 -2.02 -11.94
N SER A 65 13.41 -1.55 -13.02
CA SER A 65 13.83 -0.36 -13.74
C SER A 65 13.74 0.91 -12.87
N LEU A 66 12.68 1.04 -12.06
CA LEU A 66 12.51 2.17 -11.15
C LEU A 66 13.58 2.20 -10.06
N ARG A 67 13.91 1.05 -9.46
CA ARG A 67 14.99 0.92 -8.46
C ARG A 67 16.31 1.49 -8.97
N GLY A 68 16.64 1.27 -10.23
CA GLY A 68 17.85 1.80 -10.86
C GLY A 68 17.84 3.32 -11.09
N ARG A 69 16.72 4.02 -10.91
CA ARG A 69 16.54 5.44 -11.29
C ARG A 69 16.31 6.39 -10.11
N VAL A 70 16.11 5.89 -8.91
CA VAL A 70 15.69 6.72 -7.76
C VAL A 70 16.82 7.10 -6.80
N GLY A 71 18.08 6.98 -7.23
CA GLY A 71 19.24 7.55 -6.50
C GLY A 71 19.49 6.90 -5.14
N GLY A 72 19.27 5.58 -5.00
CA GLY A 72 19.52 4.83 -3.77
C GLY A 72 18.41 4.89 -2.73
N ARG A 73 17.29 5.56 -3.03
CA ARG A 73 16.07 5.47 -2.20
C ARG A 73 15.55 4.04 -2.21
N SER A 74 15.02 3.59 -1.07
CA SER A 74 14.42 2.27 -0.94
C SER A 74 13.10 2.19 -1.72
N VAL A 75 12.91 1.09 -2.48
CA VAL A 75 11.70 0.83 -3.26
C VAL A 75 11.08 -0.48 -2.82
N GLY A 76 10.00 -0.39 -2.05
CA GLY A 76 9.08 -1.48 -1.75
C GLY A 76 8.15 -1.78 -2.93
N ALA A 77 7.54 -2.96 -2.92
CA ALA A 77 6.53 -3.31 -3.90
C ALA A 77 5.45 -4.18 -3.26
N TYR A 78 4.21 -3.82 -3.48
CA TYR A 78 3.04 -4.58 -3.11
C TYR A 78 2.38 -5.16 -4.36
N ALA A 79 2.25 -6.47 -4.40
CA ALA A 79 1.55 -7.18 -5.47
C ALA A 79 0.07 -7.32 -5.09
N VAL A 80 -0.82 -6.66 -5.83
CA VAL A 80 -2.26 -6.70 -5.59
C VAL A 80 -2.75 -8.15 -5.58
N ASN A 81 -3.40 -8.53 -4.47
CA ASN A 81 -3.88 -9.88 -4.26
C ASN A 81 -5.31 -10.02 -4.79
N TYR A 82 -5.43 -10.54 -6.00
CA TYR A 82 -6.71 -10.82 -6.63
C TYR A 82 -6.58 -12.02 -7.60
N PRO A 83 -7.68 -12.66 -8.03
CA PRO A 83 -7.61 -13.84 -8.88
C PRO A 83 -6.91 -13.63 -10.22
N ALA A 84 -6.99 -12.44 -10.82
CA ALA A 84 -6.48 -12.13 -12.17
C ALA A 84 -6.95 -13.16 -13.22
N SER A 85 -8.20 -13.59 -13.12
CA SER A 85 -8.81 -14.61 -13.99
C SER A 85 -9.53 -13.97 -15.18
N PHE A 86 -10.00 -14.79 -16.11
CA PHE A 86 -10.85 -14.34 -17.22
C PHE A 86 -12.25 -13.88 -16.78
N ASP A 87 -12.59 -14.04 -15.50
CA ASP A 87 -13.76 -13.38 -14.91
C ASP A 87 -13.40 -11.92 -14.57
N PHE A 88 -13.70 -11.01 -15.49
CA PHE A 88 -13.40 -9.59 -15.36
C PHE A 88 -14.16 -8.88 -14.22
N LEU A 89 -15.18 -9.51 -13.61
CA LEU A 89 -15.81 -8.98 -12.39
C LEU A 89 -14.82 -9.00 -11.19
N GLN A 90 -13.78 -9.81 -11.25
CA GLN A 90 -12.72 -9.86 -10.24
C GLN A 90 -11.83 -8.60 -10.20
N VAL A 91 -11.96 -7.68 -11.17
CA VAL A 91 -11.34 -6.35 -11.11
C VAL A 91 -11.75 -5.62 -9.82
N ALA A 92 -13.00 -5.75 -9.39
CA ALA A 92 -13.48 -5.15 -8.14
C ALA A 92 -12.75 -5.69 -6.90
N ALA A 93 -12.45 -7.00 -6.86
CA ALA A 93 -11.68 -7.60 -5.78
C ALA A 93 -10.25 -7.03 -5.74
N GLY A 94 -9.60 -6.90 -6.91
CA GLY A 94 -8.29 -6.26 -7.03
C GLY A 94 -8.31 -4.79 -6.62
N ALA A 95 -9.35 -4.06 -6.99
CA ALA A 95 -9.50 -2.66 -6.62
C ALA A 95 -9.67 -2.48 -5.10
N ASN A 96 -10.43 -3.35 -4.44
CA ASN A 96 -10.56 -3.33 -2.99
C ASN A 96 -9.23 -3.61 -2.29
N ASP A 97 -8.53 -4.68 -2.68
CA ASP A 97 -7.24 -5.06 -2.10
C ASP A 97 -6.19 -3.93 -2.27
N ALA A 98 -6.07 -3.39 -3.49
CA ALA A 98 -5.17 -2.28 -3.77
C ALA A 98 -5.50 -1.03 -2.96
N SER A 99 -6.78 -0.66 -2.88
CA SER A 99 -7.22 0.53 -2.16
C SER A 99 -7.03 0.38 -0.65
N ASP A 100 -7.35 -0.77 -0.07
CA ASP A 100 -7.13 -1.07 1.34
C ASP A 100 -5.64 -0.98 1.69
N HIS A 101 -4.76 -1.53 0.83
CA HIS A 101 -3.31 -1.44 1.02
C HIS A 101 -2.80 0.01 0.90
N ILE A 102 -3.26 0.78 -0.07
CA ILE A 102 -2.90 2.20 -0.23
C ILE A 102 -3.30 2.99 1.03
N GLN A 103 -4.53 2.80 1.53
CA GLN A 103 -5.00 3.44 2.76
C GLN A 103 -4.18 3.01 3.99
N TYR A 104 -3.80 1.72 4.07
CA TYR A 104 -2.89 1.23 5.09
C TYR A 104 -1.54 1.98 5.05
N MET A 105 -0.94 2.13 3.87
CA MET A 105 0.32 2.84 3.69
C MET A 105 0.20 4.33 4.04
N MET A 106 -0.86 4.99 3.63
CA MET A 106 -1.12 6.39 3.99
C MET A 106 -1.17 6.61 5.50
N ASN A 107 -1.73 5.66 6.24
CA ASN A 107 -1.88 5.75 7.70
C ASN A 107 -0.63 5.33 8.48
N ASN A 108 0.11 4.34 8.01
CA ASN A 108 1.22 3.74 8.75
C ASN A 108 2.60 4.19 8.23
N CYS A 109 2.69 4.59 6.96
CA CYS A 109 3.91 5.05 6.29
C CYS A 109 3.67 6.40 5.58
N PRO A 110 3.26 7.46 6.28
CA PRO A 110 2.76 8.70 5.66
C PRO A 110 3.80 9.45 4.82
N ASN A 111 5.08 9.15 5.00
CA ASN A 111 6.18 9.76 4.23
C ASN A 111 6.58 8.94 3.00
N THR A 112 6.07 7.72 2.85
CA THR A 112 6.30 6.89 1.67
C THR A 112 5.60 7.51 0.45
N ARG A 113 6.34 7.67 -0.64
CA ARG A 113 5.76 8.10 -1.93
C ARG A 113 5.17 6.89 -2.63
N LEU A 114 3.85 6.88 -2.81
CA LEU A 114 3.14 5.76 -3.43
C LEU A 114 3.13 5.90 -4.95
N VAL A 115 3.35 4.79 -5.64
CA VAL A 115 3.26 4.65 -7.09
C VAL A 115 2.26 3.54 -7.39
N LEU A 116 1.24 3.83 -8.19
CA LEU A 116 0.27 2.83 -8.60
C LEU A 116 0.62 2.31 -9.99
N GLY A 117 0.44 1.01 -10.21
CA GLY A 117 0.71 0.44 -11.52
C GLY A 117 -0.18 -0.75 -11.84
N GLY A 118 -0.38 -0.99 -13.13
CA GLY A 118 -1.15 -2.15 -13.58
C GLY A 118 -0.92 -2.51 -15.04
N TYR A 119 -1.10 -3.79 -15.35
CA TYR A 119 -1.00 -4.29 -16.70
C TYR A 119 -2.30 -4.98 -17.12
N SER A 120 -2.84 -4.64 -18.29
CA SER A 120 -4.02 -5.30 -18.85
C SER A 120 -5.23 -5.23 -17.89
N GLN A 121 -5.76 -6.36 -17.41
CA GLN A 121 -6.78 -6.39 -16.36
C GLN A 121 -6.33 -5.65 -15.10
N GLY A 122 -5.05 -5.69 -14.75
CA GLY A 122 -4.49 -4.92 -13.64
C GLY A 122 -4.51 -3.41 -13.89
N ALA A 123 -4.43 -2.95 -15.14
CA ALA A 123 -4.64 -1.54 -15.47
C ALA A 123 -6.10 -1.13 -15.17
N ALA A 124 -7.07 -1.99 -15.50
CA ALA A 124 -8.47 -1.76 -15.13
C ALA A 124 -8.68 -1.72 -13.60
N VAL A 125 -7.94 -2.50 -12.82
CA VAL A 125 -7.92 -2.39 -11.34
C VAL A 125 -7.53 -0.98 -10.91
N ILE A 126 -6.46 -0.44 -11.51
CA ILE A 126 -5.98 0.92 -11.19
C ILE A 126 -6.98 1.98 -11.67
N ASP A 127 -7.61 1.80 -12.83
CA ASP A 127 -8.65 2.71 -13.31
C ASP A 127 -9.83 2.81 -12.32
N VAL A 128 -10.27 1.68 -11.77
CA VAL A 128 -11.36 1.67 -10.79
C VAL A 128 -10.99 2.50 -9.56
N ILE A 129 -9.83 2.30 -8.95
CA ILE A 129 -9.45 3.06 -7.75
C ILE A 129 -9.13 4.52 -8.04
N ALA A 130 -8.70 4.86 -9.25
CA ALA A 130 -8.36 6.22 -9.64
C ALA A 130 -9.58 7.04 -10.10
N ALA A 131 -10.58 6.39 -10.73
CA ALA A 131 -11.69 7.08 -11.39
C ALA A 131 -13.03 6.93 -10.68
N VAL A 132 -13.20 5.94 -9.77
CA VAL A 132 -14.48 5.65 -9.11
C VAL A 132 -14.44 6.12 -7.65
N PRO A 133 -14.95 7.34 -7.36
CA PRO A 133 -14.85 7.92 -6.02
C PRO A 133 -15.92 7.39 -5.04
N VAL A 134 -16.80 6.51 -5.49
CA VAL A 134 -17.92 5.97 -4.70
C VAL A 134 -18.00 4.46 -4.85
N PRO A 135 -18.50 3.74 -3.83
CA PRO A 135 -18.72 2.29 -3.93
C PRO A 135 -19.70 1.92 -5.05
N GLY A 136 -19.45 0.80 -5.72
CA GLY A 136 -20.34 0.25 -6.75
C GLY A 136 -19.77 -0.99 -7.43
N ALA A 137 -20.62 -1.84 -8.00
CA ALA A 137 -20.23 -3.01 -8.77
C ALA A 137 -19.20 -3.93 -8.07
N GLY A 138 -19.31 -4.10 -6.74
CA GLY A 138 -18.38 -4.90 -5.93
C GLY A 138 -17.15 -4.13 -5.41
N PHE A 139 -16.90 -2.92 -5.89
CA PHE A 139 -15.90 -2.03 -5.33
C PHE A 139 -16.48 -1.32 -4.10
N THR A 140 -15.86 -1.48 -2.94
CA THR A 140 -16.38 -1.01 -1.63
C THR A 140 -15.43 -0.08 -0.88
N ALA A 141 -14.19 0.02 -1.33
CA ALA A 141 -13.12 0.75 -0.66
C ALA A 141 -12.57 1.92 -1.51
N PRO A 142 -13.36 2.97 -1.83
CA PRO A 142 -12.85 4.10 -2.60
C PRO A 142 -11.70 4.80 -1.87
N LEU A 143 -10.73 5.31 -2.62
CA LEU A 143 -9.64 6.10 -2.06
C LEU A 143 -10.17 7.37 -1.39
N PRO A 144 -9.63 7.77 -0.23
CA PRO A 144 -10.01 9.01 0.42
C PRO A 144 -9.58 10.23 -0.40
N PRO A 145 -10.23 11.40 -0.23
CA PRO A 145 -9.97 12.60 -1.01
C PRO A 145 -8.52 13.11 -0.96
N ASN A 146 -7.78 12.79 0.10
CA ASN A 146 -6.36 13.14 0.27
C ASN A 146 -5.38 12.13 -0.34
N ALA A 147 -5.84 11.06 -0.97
CA ALA A 147 -4.96 10.10 -1.64
C ALA A 147 -3.99 10.74 -2.65
N PRO A 148 -4.38 11.80 -3.41
CA PRO A 148 -3.45 12.50 -4.30
C PRO A 148 -2.25 13.15 -3.60
N ASP A 149 -2.28 13.39 -2.29
CA ASP A 149 -1.16 13.94 -1.54
C ASP A 149 -0.05 12.88 -1.30
N HIS A 150 -0.43 11.61 -1.32
CA HIS A 150 0.45 10.46 -1.08
C HIS A 150 0.89 9.76 -2.37
N VAL A 151 0.01 9.70 -3.38
CA VAL A 151 0.29 9.05 -4.65
C VAL A 151 1.08 9.99 -5.56
N ALA A 152 2.35 9.66 -5.79
CA ALA A 152 3.26 10.44 -6.61
C ALA A 152 3.00 10.26 -8.11
N ALA A 153 2.74 9.02 -8.54
CA ALA A 153 2.61 8.69 -9.95
C ALA A 153 1.74 7.44 -10.19
N ILE A 154 1.20 7.33 -11.41
CA ILE A 154 0.50 6.15 -11.89
C ILE A 154 1.12 5.73 -13.23
N ALA A 155 1.39 4.43 -13.39
CA ALA A 155 1.91 3.85 -14.62
C ALA A 155 1.08 2.61 -15.02
N VAL A 156 0.34 2.71 -16.13
CA VAL A 156 -0.47 1.60 -16.64
C VAL A 156 -0.03 1.16 -18.03
N PHE A 157 -0.20 -0.12 -18.30
CA PHE A 157 0.26 -0.77 -19.51
C PHE A 157 -0.88 -1.60 -20.12
N GLY A 158 -1.16 -1.41 -21.40
CA GLY A 158 -2.24 -2.15 -22.07
C GLY A 158 -3.61 -1.87 -21.45
N ASN A 159 -3.88 -0.61 -21.12
CA ASN A 159 -5.06 -0.19 -20.40
C ASN A 159 -6.31 -0.27 -21.29
N PRO A 160 -7.33 -1.11 -20.92
CA PRO A 160 -8.55 -1.23 -21.71
C PRO A 160 -9.36 0.06 -21.78
N SER A 161 -9.29 0.94 -20.78
CA SER A 161 -9.99 2.22 -20.77
C SER A 161 -9.45 3.19 -21.84
N ALA A 162 -8.18 3.09 -22.20
CA ALA A 162 -7.59 3.87 -23.30
C ALA A 162 -8.27 3.58 -24.64
N LYS A 163 -8.66 2.32 -24.90
CA LYS A 163 -9.36 1.91 -26.13
C LYS A 163 -10.71 2.59 -26.31
N ILE A 164 -11.41 2.92 -25.23
CA ILE A 164 -12.70 3.60 -25.25
C ILE A 164 -12.58 5.12 -25.06
N GLY A 165 -11.37 5.66 -25.19
CA GLY A 165 -11.12 7.10 -25.08
C GLY A 165 -11.07 7.67 -23.68
N LEU A 166 -10.87 6.83 -22.66
CA LEU A 166 -10.79 7.21 -21.27
C LEU A 166 -9.42 6.83 -20.63
N PRO A 167 -8.28 7.25 -21.23
CA PRO A 167 -6.97 6.98 -20.64
C PRO A 167 -6.84 7.73 -19.31
N LEU A 168 -6.08 7.18 -18.36
CA LEU A 168 -5.81 7.84 -17.08
C LEU A 168 -5.15 9.21 -17.23
N THR A 169 -4.43 9.44 -18.31
CA THR A 169 -3.83 10.74 -18.64
C THR A 169 -4.85 11.85 -18.90
N SER A 170 -6.13 11.51 -19.13
CA SER A 170 -7.23 12.48 -19.24
C SER A 170 -7.88 12.86 -17.92
N SER A 171 -7.51 12.18 -16.82
CA SER A 171 -8.07 12.46 -15.50
C SER A 171 -7.70 13.86 -15.00
N PRO A 172 -8.65 14.67 -14.52
CA PRO A 172 -8.35 15.99 -13.95
C PRO A 172 -7.51 15.91 -12.67
N VAL A 173 -7.54 14.78 -11.95
CA VAL A 173 -6.80 14.56 -10.70
C VAL A 173 -5.45 13.90 -10.97
N TRP A 174 -5.44 12.89 -11.83
CA TRP A 174 -4.29 12.00 -12.01
C TRP A 174 -3.51 12.25 -13.29
N GLY A 175 -4.10 12.95 -14.29
CA GLY A 175 -3.52 13.06 -15.63
C GLY A 175 -2.09 13.61 -15.66
N GLY A 176 -1.81 14.64 -14.86
CA GLY A 176 -0.47 15.23 -14.79
C GLY A 176 0.61 14.34 -14.14
N ARG A 177 0.20 13.24 -13.49
CA ARG A 177 1.10 12.28 -12.85
C ARG A 177 0.89 10.85 -13.33
N SER A 178 0.23 10.66 -14.46
CA SER A 178 -0.03 9.34 -15.05
C SER A 178 0.67 9.17 -16.39
N ILE A 179 1.17 7.96 -16.63
CA ILE A 179 1.59 7.49 -17.93
C ILE A 179 0.76 6.25 -18.29
N ASP A 180 0.15 6.26 -19.47
CA ASP A 180 -0.72 5.22 -19.99
C ASP A 180 -0.12 4.71 -21.31
N LEU A 181 0.52 3.55 -21.27
CA LEU A 181 1.31 3.01 -22.36
C LEU A 181 0.59 1.90 -23.10
N CYS A 182 0.50 2.05 -24.41
CA CYS A 182 -0.10 1.10 -25.32
C CYS A 182 0.89 0.72 -26.42
N THR A 183 1.26 -0.55 -26.51
CA THR A 183 2.11 -1.06 -27.60
C THR A 183 1.38 -0.91 -28.93
N PRO A 184 2.03 -0.42 -30.00
CA PRO A 184 1.40 -0.27 -31.29
C PRO A 184 0.76 -1.59 -31.77
N GLY A 185 -0.52 -1.53 -32.12
CA GLY A 185 -1.29 -2.69 -32.58
C GLY A 185 -1.96 -3.52 -31.50
N ASP A 186 -1.70 -3.24 -30.20
CA ASP A 186 -2.32 -3.95 -29.07
C ASP A 186 -3.86 -3.80 -29.10
N PRO A 187 -4.62 -4.93 -29.19
CA PRO A 187 -6.07 -4.88 -29.27
C PRO A 187 -6.75 -4.50 -27.95
N VAL A 188 -6.07 -4.54 -26.82
CA VAL A 188 -6.65 -4.23 -25.51
C VAL A 188 -6.75 -2.73 -25.27
N CYS A 189 -5.72 -1.97 -25.62
CA CYS A 189 -5.65 -0.52 -25.37
C CYS A 189 -5.83 0.31 -26.64
N SER A 190 -5.95 -0.31 -27.84
CA SER A 190 -6.14 0.39 -29.10
C SER A 190 -7.15 -0.31 -30.02
N GLY A 191 -7.41 0.27 -31.19
CA GLY A 191 -8.15 -0.36 -32.28
C GLY A 191 -7.36 -1.40 -33.08
N GLY A 192 -6.14 -1.75 -32.64
CA GLY A 192 -5.28 -2.73 -33.30
C GLY A 192 -5.80 -4.17 -33.19
N ASN A 193 -5.13 -5.09 -33.89
CA ASN A 193 -5.47 -6.52 -33.92
C ASN A 193 -4.23 -7.43 -33.77
N ASP A 194 -3.10 -6.88 -33.37
CA ASP A 194 -1.87 -7.63 -33.10
C ASP A 194 -1.86 -8.15 -31.66
N VAL A 195 -2.43 -9.35 -31.45
CA VAL A 195 -2.49 -9.98 -30.11
C VAL A 195 -1.11 -10.12 -29.46
N PRO A 196 -0.03 -10.55 -30.15
CA PRO A 196 1.33 -10.55 -29.61
C PRO A 196 1.81 -9.20 -29.06
N ALA A 197 1.36 -8.08 -29.64
CA ALA A 197 1.71 -6.73 -29.18
C ALA A 197 1.34 -6.51 -27.70
N HIS A 198 0.25 -7.13 -27.24
CA HIS A 198 -0.18 -7.06 -25.84
C HIS A 198 0.85 -7.63 -24.85
N SER A 199 1.76 -8.47 -25.29
CA SER A 199 2.83 -9.06 -24.47
C SER A 199 4.17 -8.33 -24.62
N ASN A 200 4.27 -7.24 -25.39
CA ASN A 200 5.54 -6.66 -25.80
C ASN A 200 6.03 -5.47 -24.97
N TYR A 201 5.40 -5.17 -23.81
CA TYR A 201 5.73 -4.00 -23.00
C TYR A 201 7.15 -3.99 -22.45
N VAL A 202 7.68 -5.15 -22.05
CA VAL A 202 9.07 -5.27 -21.56
C VAL A 202 10.06 -5.21 -22.72
N PRO A 203 9.94 -6.01 -23.78
CA PRO A 203 10.88 -5.96 -24.91
C PRO A 203 10.91 -4.63 -25.64
N SER A 204 9.79 -3.89 -25.66
CA SER A 204 9.72 -2.56 -26.30
C SER A 204 10.35 -1.43 -25.49
N GLY A 205 10.81 -1.72 -24.25
CA GLY A 205 11.36 -0.70 -23.35
C GLY A 205 10.31 0.21 -22.70
N MET A 206 9.01 -0.11 -22.80
CA MET A 206 7.96 0.70 -22.19
C MET A 206 7.98 0.68 -20.67
N THR A 207 8.44 -0.39 -20.04
CA THR A 207 8.67 -0.44 -18.60
C THR A 207 9.78 0.53 -18.17
N ASP A 208 10.82 0.68 -18.98
CA ASP A 208 11.89 1.66 -18.76
C ASP A 208 11.41 3.10 -18.97
N GLN A 209 10.58 3.32 -19.97
CA GLN A 209 9.94 4.61 -20.23
C GLN A 209 9.06 5.03 -19.04
N ALA A 210 8.22 4.14 -18.55
CA ALA A 210 7.37 4.39 -17.38
C ALA A 210 8.20 4.67 -16.13
N ALA A 211 9.27 3.88 -15.89
CA ALA A 211 10.15 4.08 -14.75
C ALA A 211 10.87 5.43 -14.80
N GLY A 212 11.29 5.89 -16.00
CA GLY A 212 11.86 7.22 -16.20
C GLY A 212 10.87 8.34 -15.90
N PHE A 213 9.63 8.21 -16.37
CA PHE A 213 8.55 9.16 -16.09
C PHE A 213 8.26 9.24 -14.58
N VAL A 214 8.07 8.11 -13.93
CA VAL A 214 7.77 8.03 -12.49
C VAL A 214 8.93 8.60 -11.67
N ALA A 215 10.17 8.26 -12.00
CA ALA A 215 11.34 8.79 -11.28
C ALA A 215 11.45 10.31 -11.34
N GLY A 216 10.95 10.93 -12.41
CA GLY A 216 10.90 12.39 -12.57
C GLY A 216 9.84 13.08 -11.69
N LEU A 217 8.92 12.32 -11.07
CA LEU A 217 7.85 12.82 -10.19
C LEU A 217 8.12 12.51 -8.70
N LEU A 218 9.12 11.71 -8.42
CA LEU A 218 9.53 11.30 -7.07
C LEU A 218 10.61 12.22 -6.52
#